data_a38b2fb439950a493e964a9fbf8be1d2
#
_entry.id   a38b2fb439950a493e964a9fbf8be1d2
#
_cell.length_a   1.000
_cell.length_b   1.000
_cell.length_c   1.000
_cell.angle_alpha   90.00
_cell.angle_beta   90.00
_cell.angle_gamma   90.00
#
_symmetry.space_group_name_H-M   'P 1'
#
loop_
_entity.id
_entity.type
_entity.pdbx_description
1 polymer ?
#
loop_
_entity_poly.entity_id
_entity_poly.type
_entity_poly.pdbx_seq_one_letter_code
_entity_poly.pdbx_strand_id
1 'polypeptide(L)'
;MQRMIENGQADIAYTLFRNMNRQALAEGAVGSLSENADAWPRAGQTWVRRSGTFLQAWSNSEHIRVWNQYFLGIRPDMLNHAITIDPQLPSELKVVDSRVNIGDGTLRMIIAKNDASGTYRYEWTGTPVTLKLDIDSYQTLDVPVSTDHSVSIRTEGARMTVDVSDASGKKTANYVAELDALKQEQKKQQDDYFMNTHFAKPSYRENMKSMSRYFDPPLTYQSVE
;
A
#
# COMPACT_ATOMS: atom_id res chain seq x y z
N MET A 1 -0.90 6.16 9.52
CA MET A 1 -0.73 5.09 8.49
C MET A 1 0.58 5.22 7.73
N GLN A 2 0.87 6.33 7.04
CA GLN A 2 2.11 6.52 6.27
C GLN A 2 3.36 6.05 7.02
N ARG A 3 3.65 6.61 8.20
CA ARG A 3 4.82 6.23 9.00
C ARG A 3 4.85 4.77 9.44
N MET A 4 3.70 4.13 9.58
CA MET A 4 3.63 2.70 9.85
C MET A 4 4.09 1.89 8.65
N ILE A 5 3.62 2.24 7.45
CA ILE A 5 3.99 1.56 6.21
C ILE A 5 5.49 1.73 5.93
N GLU A 6 6.01 2.96 6.05
CA GLU A 6 7.44 3.28 5.89
C GLU A 6 8.34 2.52 6.89
N ASN A 7 7.78 2.06 8.00
CA ASN A 7 8.47 1.24 9.00
C ASN A 7 8.07 -0.24 8.95
N GLY A 8 7.63 -0.74 7.80
CA GLY A 8 7.34 -2.16 7.60
C GLY A 8 6.05 -2.67 8.26
N GLN A 9 5.20 -1.77 8.80
CA GLN A 9 3.97 -2.15 9.52
C GLN A 9 2.72 -1.99 8.65
N ALA A 10 2.76 -2.51 7.42
CA ALA A 10 1.66 -2.40 6.46
C ALA A 10 0.36 -3.05 6.97
N ASP A 11 0.43 -4.17 7.68
CA ASP A 11 -0.75 -4.87 8.22
C ASP A 11 -1.48 -4.04 9.28
N ILE A 12 -0.74 -3.40 10.19
CA ILE A 12 -1.32 -2.50 11.21
C ILE A 12 -1.92 -1.26 10.53
N ALA A 13 -1.18 -0.67 9.60
CA ALA A 13 -1.66 0.47 8.83
C ALA A 13 -2.94 0.14 8.05
N TYR A 14 -3.04 -1.08 7.51
CA TYR A 14 -4.20 -1.51 6.76
C TYR A 14 -5.42 -1.74 7.65
N THR A 15 -5.24 -2.23 8.87
CA THR A 15 -6.33 -2.29 9.86
C THR A 15 -6.93 -0.90 10.11
N LEU A 16 -6.09 0.13 10.30
CA LEU A 16 -6.55 1.51 10.45
C LEU A 16 -7.23 2.03 9.17
N PHE A 17 -6.68 1.70 8.00
CA PHE A 17 -7.25 2.07 6.71
C PHE A 17 -8.65 1.49 6.52
N ARG A 18 -8.86 0.21 6.82
CA ARG A 18 -10.16 -0.47 6.78
C ARG A 18 -11.17 0.18 7.72
N ASN A 19 -10.76 0.56 8.92
CA ASN A 19 -11.63 1.24 9.88
C ASN A 19 -12.09 2.61 9.37
N MET A 20 -11.20 3.36 8.72
CA MET A 20 -11.58 4.62 8.06
C MET A 20 -12.51 4.38 6.87
N ASN A 21 -12.28 3.33 6.07
CA ASN A 21 -13.20 2.92 5.00
C ASN A 21 -14.59 2.57 5.54
N ARG A 22 -14.65 1.85 6.65
CA ARG A 22 -15.93 1.57 7.32
C ARG A 22 -16.65 2.85 7.68
N GLN A 23 -15.95 3.82 8.25
CA GLN A 23 -16.52 5.13 8.57
C GLN A 23 -17.05 5.83 7.30
N ALA A 24 -16.27 5.81 6.21
CA ALA A 24 -16.62 6.45 4.95
C ALA A 24 -17.80 5.77 4.23
N LEU A 25 -17.99 4.47 4.40
CA LEU A 25 -18.99 3.69 3.65
C LEU A 25 -20.25 3.38 4.44
N ALA A 26 -20.16 3.23 5.77
CA ALA A 26 -21.26 2.75 6.60
C ALA A 26 -21.80 3.77 7.60
N GLU A 27 -21.06 4.83 7.91
CA GLU A 27 -21.38 5.74 9.00
C GLU A 27 -21.50 7.20 8.56
N GLY A 28 -22.52 7.56 7.82
CA GLY A 28 -22.77 8.94 7.37
C GLY A 28 -22.97 9.05 5.87
N ALA A 29 -22.61 10.18 5.26
CA ALA A 29 -22.68 10.33 3.82
C ALA A 29 -21.63 9.42 3.17
N VAL A 30 -22.04 8.59 2.23
CA VAL A 30 -21.18 7.63 1.55
C VAL A 30 -19.96 8.32 0.91
N GLY A 31 -18.77 7.78 1.19
CA GLY A 31 -17.52 8.34 0.70
C GLY A 31 -16.99 9.53 1.52
N SER A 32 -17.59 9.84 2.69
CA SER A 32 -17.15 10.94 3.54
C SER A 32 -16.32 10.46 4.73
N LEU A 33 -15.28 11.22 5.05
CA LEU A 33 -14.54 11.10 6.30
C LEU A 33 -14.75 12.37 7.13
N SER A 34 -14.97 12.21 8.43
CA SER A 34 -15.05 13.35 9.35
C SER A 34 -13.66 13.91 9.66
N GLU A 35 -13.63 15.17 10.11
CA GLU A 35 -12.40 15.81 10.57
C GLU A 35 -11.81 15.10 11.79
N ASN A 36 -12.67 14.81 12.77
CA ASN A 36 -12.28 14.18 14.02
C ASN A 36 -13.20 13.00 14.36
N ALA A 37 -12.68 12.09 15.14
CA ALA A 37 -13.42 11.00 15.75
C ALA A 37 -12.91 10.76 17.18
N ASP A 38 -13.78 10.26 18.06
CA ASP A 38 -13.33 9.76 19.36
C ASP A 38 -12.34 8.60 19.14
N ALA A 39 -11.30 8.51 19.97
CA ALA A 39 -10.32 7.43 19.87
C ALA A 39 -10.92 6.05 20.19
N TRP A 40 -12.04 6.02 20.94
CA TRP A 40 -12.71 4.82 21.42
C TRP A 40 -14.22 4.95 21.35
N PRO A 41 -14.95 3.86 21.15
CA PRO A 41 -16.38 3.84 21.37
C PRO A 41 -16.71 4.20 22.81
N ARG A 42 -17.76 4.98 23.02
CA ARG A 42 -18.28 5.27 24.36
C ARG A 42 -18.91 4.02 24.96
N ALA A 43 -19.05 4.01 26.29
CA ALA A 43 -19.66 2.90 27.01
C ALA A 43 -21.04 2.53 26.40
N GLY A 44 -21.22 1.25 26.07
CA GLY A 44 -22.45 0.75 25.44
C GLY A 44 -22.60 1.01 23.94
N GLN A 45 -21.58 1.59 23.27
CA GLN A 45 -21.60 1.82 21.82
C GLN A 45 -20.58 0.92 21.11
N THR A 46 -20.88 0.54 19.88
CA THR A 46 -19.99 -0.23 18.99
C THR A 46 -19.32 0.63 17.92
N TRP A 47 -19.60 1.93 17.92
CA TRP A 47 -19.09 2.91 16.97
C TRP A 47 -18.49 4.12 17.70
N VAL A 48 -17.55 4.79 17.05
CA VAL A 48 -16.94 6.03 17.57
C VAL A 48 -17.74 7.25 17.14
N ARG A 49 -17.91 8.20 18.08
CA ARG A 49 -18.54 9.47 17.74
C ARG A 49 -17.64 10.27 16.82
N ARG A 50 -18.23 10.80 15.76
CA ARG A 50 -17.58 11.74 14.86
C ARG A 50 -17.87 13.18 15.27
N SER A 51 -16.93 14.07 15.00
CA SER A 51 -17.06 15.49 15.31
C SER A 51 -16.30 16.36 14.33
N GLY A 52 -16.48 17.66 14.40
CA GLY A 52 -15.97 18.60 13.43
C GLY A 52 -16.77 18.54 12.12
N THR A 53 -16.13 18.82 11.02
CA THR A 53 -16.73 18.72 9.68
C THR A 53 -16.91 17.27 9.27
N PHE A 54 -18.13 16.87 8.89
CA PHE A 54 -18.44 15.50 8.49
C PHE A 54 -17.98 15.14 7.07
N LEU A 55 -17.75 16.13 6.23
CA LEU A 55 -17.25 16.01 4.85
C LEU A 55 -15.92 16.74 4.74
N GLN A 56 -14.86 16.11 5.21
CA GLN A 56 -13.55 16.75 5.28
C GLN A 56 -12.69 16.37 4.08
N ALA A 57 -12.46 17.34 3.19
CA ALA A 57 -11.75 17.11 1.92
C ALA A 57 -10.32 16.59 2.15
N TRP A 58 -9.56 17.15 3.08
CA TRP A 58 -8.19 16.71 3.34
C TRP A 58 -8.12 15.30 3.94
N SER A 59 -9.11 14.90 4.76
CA SER A 59 -9.16 13.53 5.29
C SER A 59 -9.33 12.52 4.15
N ASN A 60 -10.18 12.83 3.17
CA ASN A 60 -10.39 12.00 1.99
C ASN A 60 -9.15 11.97 1.09
N SER A 61 -8.53 13.13 0.82
CA SER A 61 -7.35 13.21 -0.04
C SER A 61 -6.15 12.46 0.58
N GLU A 62 -5.93 12.60 1.89
CA GLU A 62 -4.87 11.86 2.59
C GLU A 62 -5.16 10.35 2.61
N HIS A 63 -6.42 9.95 2.73
CA HIS A 63 -6.79 8.54 2.68
C HIS A 63 -6.49 7.91 1.31
N ILE A 64 -6.86 8.61 0.23
CA ILE A 64 -6.55 8.20 -1.15
C ILE A 64 -5.05 8.23 -1.40
N ARG A 65 -4.34 9.24 -0.89
CA ARG A 65 -2.89 9.35 -1.01
C ARG A 65 -2.17 8.18 -0.35
N VAL A 66 -2.59 7.79 0.85
CA VAL A 66 -2.00 6.64 1.55
C VAL A 66 -2.21 5.35 0.74
N TRP A 67 -3.39 5.16 0.16
CA TRP A 67 -3.63 4.00 -0.70
C TRP A 67 -2.68 3.96 -1.90
N ASN A 68 -2.66 5.03 -2.69
CA ASN A 68 -1.88 5.05 -3.93
C ASN A 68 -0.37 5.14 -3.69
N GLN A 69 0.08 6.03 -2.80
CA GLN A 69 1.51 6.32 -2.66
C GLN A 69 2.24 5.40 -1.69
N TYR A 70 1.52 4.72 -0.79
CA TYR A 70 2.15 3.88 0.23
C TYR A 70 1.76 2.42 0.11
N PHE A 71 0.47 2.05 0.07
CA PHE A 71 0.11 0.64 -0.14
C PHE A 71 0.43 0.17 -1.55
N LEU A 72 -0.03 0.88 -2.58
CA LEU A 72 0.33 0.57 -3.97
C LEU A 72 1.75 1.01 -4.33
N GLY A 73 2.32 1.94 -3.56
CA GLY A 73 3.68 2.40 -3.71
C GLY A 73 3.94 3.21 -4.99
N ILE A 74 2.91 3.84 -5.57
CA ILE A 74 3.02 4.60 -6.81
C ILE A 74 3.29 6.07 -6.46
N ARG A 75 4.53 6.53 -6.64
CA ARG A 75 4.94 7.91 -6.36
C ARG A 75 5.48 8.56 -7.64
N PRO A 76 4.63 9.33 -8.37
CA PRO A 76 5.04 9.99 -9.60
C PRO A 76 5.92 11.23 -9.33
N ASP A 77 6.95 11.39 -10.14
CA ASP A 77 7.78 12.57 -10.30
C ASP A 77 7.85 12.94 -11.79
N MET A 78 6.75 13.53 -12.27
CA MET A 78 6.60 13.81 -13.70
C MET A 78 7.49 14.95 -14.19
N LEU A 79 8.05 15.78 -13.31
CA LEU A 79 9.06 16.77 -13.69
C LEU A 79 10.36 16.09 -14.17
N ASN A 80 10.70 14.95 -13.58
CA ASN A 80 11.86 14.14 -13.94
C ASN A 80 11.49 12.93 -14.82
N HIS A 81 10.26 12.88 -15.34
CA HIS A 81 9.76 11.73 -16.10
C HIS A 81 10.01 10.38 -15.40
N ALA A 82 9.72 10.33 -14.10
CA ALA A 82 9.95 9.14 -13.29
C ALA A 82 8.73 8.77 -12.45
N ILE A 83 8.56 7.48 -12.17
CA ILE A 83 7.55 6.96 -11.27
C ILE A 83 8.24 5.94 -10.35
N THR A 84 8.30 6.21 -9.06
CA THR A 84 8.77 5.23 -8.09
C THR A 84 7.68 4.19 -7.84
N ILE A 85 8.07 2.94 -7.84
CA ILE A 85 7.23 1.76 -7.60
C ILE A 85 7.78 1.05 -6.38
N ASP A 86 7.05 1.13 -5.26
CA ASP A 86 7.44 0.59 -3.96
C ASP A 86 6.19 0.05 -3.23
N PRO A 87 5.59 -1.06 -3.71
CA PRO A 87 4.36 -1.61 -3.15
C PRO A 87 4.58 -2.21 -1.76
N GLN A 88 3.85 -1.70 -0.77
CA GLN A 88 3.86 -2.15 0.62
C GLN A 88 2.49 -2.75 0.98
N LEU A 89 2.10 -3.80 0.25
CA LEU A 89 0.79 -4.42 0.44
C LEU A 89 0.73 -5.21 1.75
N PRO A 90 -0.38 -5.10 2.49
CA PRO A 90 -0.60 -5.92 3.68
C PRO A 90 -0.70 -7.41 3.32
N SER A 91 -0.43 -8.27 4.29
CA SER A 91 -0.35 -9.73 4.08
C SER A 91 -1.66 -10.35 3.60
N GLU A 92 -2.81 -9.75 3.92
CA GLU A 92 -4.12 -10.24 3.50
C GLU A 92 -4.44 -9.91 2.02
N LEU A 93 -3.79 -8.93 1.40
CA LEU A 93 -3.97 -8.58 -0.01
C LEU A 93 -3.01 -9.37 -0.89
N LYS A 94 -3.44 -10.54 -1.33
CA LYS A 94 -2.63 -11.42 -2.18
C LYS A 94 -2.69 -11.05 -3.66
N VAL A 95 -3.76 -10.38 -4.12
CA VAL A 95 -3.94 -9.95 -5.51
C VAL A 95 -4.48 -8.51 -5.53
N VAL A 96 -3.87 -7.68 -6.36
CA VAL A 96 -4.34 -6.31 -6.65
C VAL A 96 -4.33 -6.10 -8.15
N ASP A 97 -5.42 -5.58 -8.71
CA ASP A 97 -5.49 -5.00 -10.07
C ASP A 97 -5.99 -3.56 -9.92
N SER A 98 -5.17 -2.60 -10.25
CA SER A 98 -5.47 -1.17 -10.07
C SER A 98 -4.99 -0.36 -11.26
N ARG A 99 -5.63 0.82 -11.46
CA ARG A 99 -5.24 1.81 -12.47
C ARG A 99 -5.16 3.18 -11.83
N VAL A 100 -4.10 3.90 -12.16
CA VAL A 100 -3.86 5.28 -11.70
C VAL A 100 -3.54 6.15 -12.88
N ASN A 101 -4.26 7.26 -13.03
CA ASN A 101 -3.94 8.28 -14.03
C ASN A 101 -2.80 9.15 -13.51
N ILE A 102 -1.75 9.33 -14.31
CA ILE A 102 -0.54 10.07 -13.97
C ILE A 102 -0.14 10.92 -15.17
N GLY A 103 -0.23 12.24 -15.03
CA GLY A 103 0.07 13.16 -16.13
C GLY A 103 -0.81 12.88 -17.35
N ASP A 104 -0.20 12.57 -18.47
CA ASP A 104 -0.83 12.26 -19.75
C ASP A 104 -1.10 10.74 -19.97
N GLY A 105 -0.76 9.90 -18.99
CA GLY A 105 -0.84 8.46 -19.12
C GLY A 105 -1.63 7.79 -18.00
N THR A 106 -1.78 6.49 -18.16
CA THR A 106 -2.35 5.59 -17.16
C THR A 106 -1.35 4.50 -16.84
N LEU A 107 -1.10 4.31 -15.57
CA LEU A 107 -0.35 3.16 -15.06
C LEU A 107 -1.35 2.11 -14.54
N ARG A 108 -1.43 0.97 -15.20
CA ARG A 108 -2.10 -0.21 -14.65
C ARG A 108 -1.08 -1.07 -13.92
N MET A 109 -1.45 -1.54 -12.74
CA MET A 109 -0.65 -2.48 -11.99
C MET A 109 -1.47 -3.74 -11.68
N ILE A 110 -0.84 -4.89 -11.85
CA ILE A 110 -1.38 -6.19 -11.44
C ILE A 110 -0.32 -6.83 -10.55
N ILE A 111 -0.65 -7.09 -9.31
CA ILE A 111 0.23 -7.77 -8.35
C ILE A 111 -0.43 -9.05 -7.90
N ALA A 112 0.34 -10.15 -7.91
CA ALA A 112 -0.04 -11.38 -7.23
C ALA A 112 1.18 -11.88 -6.43
N LYS A 113 1.01 -12.01 -5.11
CA LYS A 113 2.10 -12.43 -4.24
C LYS A 113 1.65 -13.45 -3.20
N ASN A 114 2.60 -14.26 -2.77
CA ASN A 114 2.52 -15.09 -1.57
C ASN A 114 3.76 -14.83 -0.69
N ASP A 115 3.93 -15.60 0.36
CA ASP A 115 5.01 -15.36 1.33
C ASP A 115 6.42 -15.64 0.77
N ALA A 116 6.55 -16.38 -0.35
CA ALA A 116 7.82 -16.81 -0.93
C ALA A 116 8.12 -16.17 -2.29
N SER A 117 7.11 -15.68 -3.01
CA SER A 117 7.26 -15.18 -4.37
C SER A 117 6.23 -14.12 -4.71
N GLY A 118 6.56 -13.27 -5.68
CA GLY A 118 5.66 -12.27 -6.20
C GLY A 118 5.77 -12.13 -7.72
N THR A 119 4.65 -11.83 -8.34
CA THR A 119 4.58 -11.40 -9.73
C THR A 119 3.93 -10.02 -9.77
N TYR A 120 4.57 -9.11 -10.49
CA TYR A 120 4.09 -7.74 -10.66
C TYR A 120 4.08 -7.45 -12.15
N ARG A 121 3.03 -6.80 -12.62
CA ARG A 121 2.93 -6.32 -14.00
C ARG A 121 2.47 -4.87 -13.99
N TYR A 122 3.23 -4.04 -14.67
CA TYR A 122 2.94 -2.62 -14.88
C TYR A 122 2.77 -2.36 -16.36
N GLU A 123 1.69 -1.68 -16.75
CA GLU A 123 1.40 -1.29 -18.13
C GLU A 123 1.29 0.25 -18.16
N TRP A 124 2.09 0.90 -18.99
CA TRP A 124 2.16 2.34 -19.10
C TRP A 124 1.71 2.82 -20.48
N THR A 125 0.85 3.84 -20.55
CA THR A 125 0.29 4.37 -21.80
C THR A 125 0.70 5.82 -22.11
N GLY A 126 1.34 6.53 -21.17
CA GLY A 126 1.75 7.92 -21.34
C GLY A 126 3.07 8.11 -22.09
N THR A 127 3.57 9.34 -22.09
CA THR A 127 4.92 9.64 -22.57
C THR A 127 5.98 8.80 -21.86
N PRO A 128 7.15 8.52 -22.48
CA PRO A 128 8.19 7.71 -21.89
C PRO A 128 8.60 8.16 -20.48
N VAL A 129 8.72 7.22 -19.56
CA VAL A 129 9.12 7.45 -18.16
C VAL A 129 10.17 6.43 -17.72
N THR A 130 10.83 6.70 -16.60
CA THR A 130 11.63 5.71 -15.87
C THR A 130 10.83 5.18 -14.70
N LEU A 131 10.55 3.88 -14.66
CA LEU A 131 10.05 3.22 -13.46
C LEU A 131 11.23 2.93 -12.53
N LYS A 132 11.25 3.56 -11.36
CA LYS A 132 12.20 3.27 -10.28
C LYS A 132 11.62 2.17 -9.43
N LEU A 133 12.04 0.94 -9.69
CA LEU A 133 11.54 -0.26 -9.02
C LEU A 133 12.25 -0.46 -7.69
N ASP A 134 11.55 -0.21 -6.61
CA ASP A 134 11.99 -0.41 -5.23
C ASP A 134 11.13 -1.52 -4.58
N ILE A 135 11.37 -2.75 -4.99
CA ILE A 135 10.53 -3.90 -4.65
C ILE A 135 11.14 -4.65 -3.47
N ASP A 136 10.41 -4.70 -2.35
CA ASP A 136 10.81 -5.44 -1.14
C ASP A 136 12.25 -5.10 -0.70
N SER A 137 13.09 -6.13 -0.51
CA SER A 137 14.51 -5.97 -0.12
C SER A 137 15.48 -6.19 -1.29
N TYR A 138 15.01 -6.11 -2.53
CA TYR A 138 15.89 -6.21 -3.70
C TYR A 138 16.59 -4.89 -4.02
N GLN A 139 17.70 -4.97 -4.75
CA GLN A 139 18.37 -3.80 -5.31
C GLN A 139 17.39 -2.99 -6.16
N THR A 140 17.39 -1.68 -6.01
CA THR A 140 16.57 -0.77 -6.80
C THR A 140 17.03 -0.77 -8.27
N LEU A 141 16.08 -0.80 -9.20
CA LEU A 141 16.33 -0.74 -10.63
C LEU A 141 15.64 0.46 -11.27
N ASP A 142 16.38 1.18 -12.11
CA ASP A 142 15.81 2.20 -12.99
C ASP A 142 15.51 1.56 -14.36
N VAL A 143 14.23 1.45 -14.70
CA VAL A 143 13.74 0.78 -15.90
C VAL A 143 13.07 1.79 -16.83
N PRO A 144 13.69 2.18 -17.94
CA PRO A 144 13.07 3.02 -18.96
C PRO A 144 11.89 2.29 -19.62
N VAL A 145 10.74 2.98 -19.70
CA VAL A 145 9.51 2.44 -20.27
C VAL A 145 8.95 3.43 -21.29
N SER A 146 8.78 2.97 -22.52
CA SER A 146 8.14 3.74 -23.57
C SER A 146 6.61 3.61 -23.52
N THR A 147 5.92 4.43 -24.32
CA THR A 147 4.46 4.38 -24.46
C THR A 147 4.00 2.97 -24.87
N ASP A 148 2.91 2.52 -24.28
CA ASP A 148 2.30 1.20 -24.51
C ASP A 148 3.23 -0.01 -24.23
N HIS A 149 4.24 0.19 -23.39
CA HIS A 149 5.09 -0.89 -22.90
C HIS A 149 4.57 -1.45 -21.59
N SER A 150 4.95 -2.70 -21.33
CA SER A 150 4.70 -3.37 -20.05
C SER A 150 5.98 -3.84 -19.40
N VAL A 151 6.01 -3.81 -18.06
CA VAL A 151 7.08 -4.31 -17.22
C VAL A 151 6.54 -5.46 -16.40
N SER A 152 7.12 -6.65 -16.56
CA SER A 152 6.78 -7.84 -15.79
C SER A 152 7.90 -8.18 -14.83
N ILE A 153 7.60 -8.27 -13.55
CA ILE A 153 8.55 -8.54 -12.48
C ILE A 153 8.18 -9.88 -11.83
N ARG A 154 9.19 -10.70 -11.58
CA ARG A 154 9.06 -11.93 -10.81
C ARG A 154 10.12 -11.95 -9.73
N THR A 155 9.70 -12.18 -8.49
CA THR A 155 10.59 -12.37 -7.35
C THR A 155 10.54 -13.83 -6.90
N GLU A 156 11.73 -14.43 -6.72
CA GLU A 156 11.86 -15.81 -6.25
C GLU A 156 13.18 -15.95 -5.47
N GLY A 157 13.08 -16.23 -4.18
CA GLY A 157 14.23 -16.31 -3.28
C GLY A 157 15.08 -15.04 -3.29
N ALA A 158 16.35 -15.16 -3.62
CA ALA A 158 17.27 -14.01 -3.64
C ALA A 158 17.26 -13.21 -4.95
N ARG A 159 16.44 -13.58 -5.94
CA ARG A 159 16.48 -13.02 -7.28
C ARG A 159 15.19 -12.36 -7.69
N MET A 160 15.31 -11.15 -8.24
CA MET A 160 14.25 -10.45 -8.96
C MET A 160 14.59 -10.37 -10.44
N THR A 161 13.66 -10.79 -11.30
CA THR A 161 13.80 -10.69 -12.77
C THR A 161 12.78 -9.70 -13.30
N VAL A 162 13.19 -8.81 -14.17
CA VAL A 162 12.36 -7.76 -14.77
C VAL A 162 12.44 -7.84 -16.28
N ASP A 163 11.32 -8.05 -16.93
CA ASP A 163 11.16 -8.08 -18.37
C ASP A 163 10.37 -6.87 -18.86
N VAL A 164 10.89 -6.14 -19.82
CA VAL A 164 10.16 -5.08 -20.53
C VAL A 164 9.70 -5.61 -21.88
N SER A 165 8.43 -5.39 -22.21
CA SER A 165 7.86 -5.79 -23.49
C SER A 165 7.14 -4.61 -24.15
N ASP A 166 7.21 -4.55 -25.48
CA ASP A 166 6.46 -3.59 -26.30
C ASP A 166 4.97 -3.94 -26.42
N ALA A 167 4.21 -3.12 -27.13
CA ALA A 167 2.77 -3.30 -27.37
C ALA A 167 2.42 -4.63 -28.06
N SER A 168 3.36 -5.22 -28.82
CA SER A 168 3.17 -6.54 -29.46
C SER A 168 3.44 -7.72 -28.50
N GLY A 169 3.92 -7.44 -27.28
CA GLY A 169 4.35 -8.44 -26.30
C GLY A 169 5.77 -8.95 -26.51
N LYS A 170 6.52 -8.38 -27.47
CA LYS A 170 7.93 -8.74 -27.70
C LYS A 170 8.80 -8.14 -26.61
N LYS A 171 9.62 -8.98 -25.97
CA LYS A 171 10.59 -8.53 -24.98
C LYS A 171 11.64 -7.61 -25.62
N THR A 172 11.79 -6.41 -25.04
CA THR A 172 12.72 -5.38 -25.50
C THR A 172 13.91 -5.19 -24.57
N ALA A 173 13.74 -5.51 -23.27
CA ALA A 173 14.82 -5.48 -22.28
C ALA A 173 14.60 -6.50 -21.17
N ASN A 174 15.69 -6.86 -20.49
CA ASN A 174 15.69 -7.71 -19.30
C ASN A 174 16.67 -7.17 -18.27
N TYR A 175 16.24 -7.16 -17.01
CA TYR A 175 17.07 -6.76 -15.87
C TYR A 175 16.99 -7.83 -14.78
N VAL A 176 18.03 -7.90 -13.98
CA VAL A 176 18.10 -8.80 -12.82
C VAL A 176 18.60 -7.99 -11.62
N ALA A 177 17.98 -8.18 -10.48
CA ALA A 177 18.44 -7.66 -9.20
C ALA A 177 18.51 -8.78 -8.17
N GLU A 178 19.40 -8.62 -7.23
CA GLU A 178 19.59 -9.51 -6.09
C GLU A 178 19.12 -8.80 -4.80
N LEU A 179 19.08 -9.53 -3.70
CA LEU A 179 18.77 -8.94 -2.40
C LEU A 179 19.85 -7.91 -2.02
N ASP A 180 19.39 -6.79 -1.49
CA ASP A 180 20.23 -5.72 -0.95
C ASP A 180 20.44 -5.95 0.55
N ALA A 181 21.69 -6.20 0.94
CA ALA A 181 22.03 -6.48 2.33
C ALA A 181 21.70 -5.33 3.29
N LEU A 182 21.81 -4.07 2.82
CA LEU A 182 21.47 -2.90 3.65
C LEU A 182 19.97 -2.82 3.90
N LYS A 183 19.15 -3.04 2.86
CA LYS A 183 17.69 -3.07 3.00
C LYS A 183 17.23 -4.21 3.91
N GLN A 184 17.85 -5.39 3.79
CA GLN A 184 17.57 -6.52 4.66
C GLN A 184 17.88 -6.21 6.12
N GLU A 185 19.03 -5.61 6.38
CA GLU A 185 19.41 -5.22 7.74
C GLU A 185 18.50 -4.13 8.29
N GLN A 186 18.12 -3.12 7.49
CA GLN A 186 17.17 -2.09 7.89
C GLN A 186 15.80 -2.70 8.23
N LYS A 187 15.30 -3.62 7.41
CA LYS A 187 14.03 -4.31 7.68
C LYS A 187 14.09 -5.10 8.97
N LYS A 188 15.17 -5.85 9.20
CA LYS A 188 15.38 -6.58 10.45
C LYS A 188 15.40 -5.65 11.66
N GLN A 189 16.09 -4.52 11.57
CA GLN A 189 16.13 -3.52 12.66
C GLN A 189 14.75 -2.90 12.91
N GLN A 190 13.96 -2.65 11.87
CA GLN A 190 12.59 -2.17 12.00
C GLN A 190 11.69 -3.21 12.69
N ASP A 191 11.76 -4.47 12.26
CA ASP A 191 10.99 -5.55 12.86
C ASP A 191 11.38 -5.76 14.33
N ASP A 192 12.68 -5.78 14.64
CA ASP A 192 13.18 -5.88 16.02
C ASP A 192 12.73 -4.71 16.89
N TYR A 193 12.79 -3.50 16.36
CA TYR A 193 12.36 -2.31 17.09
C TYR A 193 10.86 -2.33 17.40
N PHE A 194 10.03 -2.62 16.39
CA PHE A 194 8.59 -2.64 16.57
C PHE A 194 8.12 -3.84 17.38
N MET A 195 8.55 -5.04 17.04
CA MET A 195 8.05 -6.27 17.66
C MET A 195 8.65 -6.53 19.04
N ASN A 196 9.93 -6.24 19.23
CA ASN A 196 10.63 -6.58 20.47
C ASN A 196 10.76 -5.43 21.46
N THR A 197 10.73 -4.19 21.01
CA THR A 197 10.90 -3.01 21.86
C THR A 197 9.58 -2.30 22.17
N HIS A 198 8.76 -2.02 21.15
CA HIS A 198 7.50 -1.31 21.33
C HIS A 198 6.34 -2.20 21.71
N PHE A 199 6.15 -3.29 20.97
CA PHE A 199 5.04 -4.21 21.18
C PHE A 199 5.31 -5.25 22.27
N ALA A 200 6.55 -5.39 22.74
CA ALA A 200 6.90 -6.27 23.86
C ALA A 200 6.42 -5.76 25.22
N LYS A 201 6.12 -4.46 25.37
CA LYS A 201 5.61 -3.91 26.64
C LYS A 201 4.22 -4.51 26.93
N PRO A 202 4.02 -5.18 28.09
CA PRO A 202 2.73 -5.85 28.40
C PRO A 202 1.54 -4.90 28.27
N SER A 203 1.64 -3.67 28.74
CA SER A 203 0.60 -2.64 28.64
C SER A 203 0.21 -2.31 27.18
N TYR A 204 1.15 -2.37 26.25
CA TYR A 204 0.86 -2.11 24.85
C TYR A 204 0.17 -3.30 24.18
N ARG A 205 0.61 -4.52 24.48
CA ARG A 205 -0.04 -5.75 24.00
C ARG A 205 -1.48 -5.89 24.53
N GLU A 206 -1.72 -5.55 25.77
CA GLU A 206 -3.06 -5.55 26.36
C GLU A 206 -3.95 -4.50 25.70
N ASN A 207 -3.43 -3.30 25.49
CA ASN A 207 -4.15 -2.24 24.76
C ASN A 207 -4.45 -2.66 23.33
N MET A 208 -3.52 -3.23 22.59
CA MET A 208 -3.76 -3.72 21.22
C MET A 208 -4.76 -4.88 21.20
N LYS A 209 -4.72 -5.82 22.15
CA LYS A 209 -5.73 -6.89 22.29
C LYS A 209 -7.11 -6.33 22.63
N SER A 210 -7.18 -5.32 23.49
CA SER A 210 -8.45 -4.68 23.81
C SER A 210 -8.97 -3.83 22.64
N MET A 211 -8.08 -3.30 21.81
CA MET A 211 -8.41 -2.56 20.60
C MET A 211 -8.85 -3.48 19.45
N SER A 212 -8.23 -4.66 19.28
CA SER A 212 -8.56 -5.58 18.19
C SER A 212 -10.05 -5.96 18.20
N ARG A 213 -10.69 -6.08 19.35
CA ARG A 213 -12.13 -6.34 19.47
C ARG A 213 -12.99 -5.19 18.91
N TYR A 214 -12.47 -3.97 18.82
CA TYR A 214 -13.16 -2.81 18.22
C TYR A 214 -12.83 -2.63 16.75
N PHE A 215 -11.67 -3.18 16.33
CA PHE A 215 -11.14 -2.98 14.98
C PHE A 215 -11.27 -4.22 14.10
N ASP A 216 -11.65 -5.36 14.66
CA ASP A 216 -11.68 -6.64 13.96
C ASP A 216 -13.01 -7.44 14.06
N PRO A 217 -14.18 -6.83 13.98
CA PRO A 217 -15.28 -7.59 13.41
C PRO A 217 -15.14 -7.50 11.90
N PRO A 218 -15.24 -8.62 11.15
CA PRO A 218 -15.39 -8.54 9.71
C PRO A 218 -16.54 -7.59 9.41
N LEU A 219 -16.38 -6.72 8.40
CA LEU A 219 -17.46 -5.89 7.87
C LEU A 219 -18.57 -6.84 7.38
N THR A 220 -19.48 -7.18 8.25
CA THR A 220 -20.74 -7.74 7.82
C THR A 220 -21.56 -6.57 7.29
N TYR A 221 -21.64 -6.46 5.97
CA TYR A 221 -22.67 -5.67 5.33
C TYR A 221 -24.00 -6.27 5.77
N GLN A 222 -24.62 -5.71 6.80
CA GLN A 222 -26.05 -5.85 6.93
C GLN A 222 -26.62 -4.96 5.84
N SER A 223 -27.19 -5.57 4.81
CA SER A 223 -28.09 -4.88 3.89
C SER A 223 -29.11 -4.15 4.76
N VAL A 224 -29.09 -2.82 4.69
CA VAL A 224 -30.20 -2.02 5.23
C VAL A 224 -31.33 -2.25 4.22
N GLU A 225 -32.29 -3.11 4.58
CA GLU A 225 -33.59 -3.14 3.93
C GLU A 225 -34.36 -1.85 4.18
#